data_06403828655a03875d4f97902fc2285c
#
_entry.id   06403828655a03875d4f97902fc2285c
#
_cell.length_a   1.000
_cell.length_b   1.000
_cell.length_c   1.000
_cell.angle_alpha   90.00
_cell.angle_beta   90.00
_cell.angle_gamma   90.00
#
_symmetry.space_group_name_H-M   'P 1'
#
loop_
_entity.id
_entity.type
_entity.pdbx_description
1 polymer ?
#
loop_
_entity_poly.entity_id
_entity_poly.type
_entity_poly.pdbx_seq_one_letter_code
_entity_poly.pdbx_strand_id
1 'polypeptide(L)'
;MQELILLKLGEVVLKGLNRLTFEDKVLANIRRRLKNYGAFQVTSKQSTVYVEPAGEGCDIDGAFDACQKIFGAVAVVRAQPCEQDRDAILDCAKTYLREDLLSARSFKVESKRADKTFPMSSIQLSQYVGGELH
;
A
#
# COMPACT_ATOMS: atom_id res chain seq x y z
N MET A 1 -2.95 -11.80 -8.04
CA MET A 1 -2.35 -10.47 -7.83
C MET A 1 -1.31 -10.56 -6.72
N GLN A 2 -0.19 -9.89 -6.90
CA GLN A 2 0.89 -9.95 -5.93
C GLN A 2 0.79 -8.80 -4.92
N GLU A 3 1.32 -9.05 -3.72
CA GLU A 3 1.45 -8.03 -2.68
C GLU A 3 2.32 -6.87 -3.17
N LEU A 4 1.98 -5.66 -2.74
CA LEU A 4 2.75 -4.47 -3.08
C LEU A 4 3.02 -3.62 -1.84
N ILE A 5 3.89 -2.62 -2.00
CA ILE A 5 4.25 -1.71 -0.91
C ILE A 5 3.82 -0.30 -1.30
N LEU A 6 3.20 0.40 -0.35
CA LEU A 6 2.80 1.79 -0.52
C LEU A 6 3.61 2.66 0.43
N LEU A 7 4.22 3.72 -0.11
CA LEU A 7 4.91 4.73 0.70
C LEU A 7 4.14 6.04 0.58
N LYS A 8 3.76 6.61 1.71
CA LYS A 8 3.13 7.92 1.75
C LYS A 8 4.17 8.98 2.05
N LEU A 9 4.25 10.00 1.20
CA LEU A 9 5.19 11.09 1.35
C LEU A 9 4.62 12.17 2.27
N GLY A 10 5.48 12.80 3.08
CA GLY A 10 5.07 13.84 4.01
C GLY A 10 4.78 15.16 3.31
N GLU A 11 3.96 16.00 3.95
CA GLU A 11 3.59 17.31 3.41
C GLU A 11 4.80 18.23 3.19
N VAL A 12 5.81 18.14 4.03
CA VAL A 12 7.02 18.96 3.90
C VAL A 12 7.69 18.72 2.55
N VAL A 13 7.68 17.48 2.09
CA VAL A 13 8.20 17.10 0.77
C VAL A 13 7.36 17.71 -0.35
N LEU A 14 6.04 17.85 -0.13
CA LEU A 14 5.08 18.25 -1.16
C LEU A 14 4.95 19.75 -1.32
N LYS A 15 5.32 20.54 -0.31
CA LYS A 15 5.18 22.00 -0.32
C LYS A 15 6.44 22.76 -0.75
N GLY A 16 7.52 22.06 -1.04
CA GLY A 16 8.76 22.68 -1.49
C GLY A 16 8.65 23.26 -2.90
N LEU A 17 9.44 24.31 -3.16
CA LEU A 17 9.49 24.94 -4.48
C LEU A 17 9.93 23.96 -5.59
N ASN A 18 10.69 22.93 -5.23
CA ASN A 18 11.21 21.92 -6.14
C ASN A 18 10.55 20.56 -5.92
N ARG A 19 9.23 20.56 -5.73
CA ARG A 19 8.47 19.36 -5.45
C ARG A 19 8.74 18.22 -6.43
N LEU A 20 8.66 18.51 -7.74
CA LEU A 20 8.88 17.47 -8.77
C LEU A 20 10.30 16.93 -8.72
N THR A 21 11.29 17.80 -8.54
CA THR A 21 12.69 17.38 -8.43
C THR A 21 12.89 16.50 -7.19
N PHE A 22 12.24 16.85 -6.09
CA PHE A 22 12.35 16.07 -4.86
C PHE A 22 11.70 14.70 -5.03
N GLU A 23 10.50 14.63 -5.62
CA GLU A 23 9.85 13.36 -5.92
C GLU A 23 10.72 12.47 -6.80
N ASP A 24 11.32 13.03 -7.86
CA ASP A 24 12.21 12.29 -8.75
C ASP A 24 13.41 11.72 -8.00
N LYS A 25 13.98 12.47 -7.08
CA LYS A 25 15.09 12.00 -6.25
C LYS A 25 14.67 10.90 -5.31
N VAL A 26 13.49 11.01 -4.71
CA VAL A 26 12.95 9.97 -3.81
C VAL A 26 12.71 8.69 -4.61
N LEU A 27 12.09 8.78 -5.78
CA LEU A 27 11.84 7.62 -6.63
C LEU A 27 13.15 6.95 -7.08
N ALA A 28 14.14 7.75 -7.47
CA ALA A 28 15.45 7.22 -7.86
C ALA A 28 16.14 6.50 -6.70
N ASN A 29 16.05 7.07 -5.50
CA ASN A 29 16.61 6.45 -4.30
C ASN A 29 15.91 5.12 -3.98
N ILE A 30 14.59 5.08 -4.08
CA ILE A 30 13.82 3.85 -3.87
C ILE A 30 14.26 2.79 -4.88
N ARG A 31 14.30 3.13 -6.17
CA ARG A 31 14.72 2.20 -7.21
C ARG A 31 16.11 1.63 -6.95
N ARG A 32 17.04 2.49 -6.55
CA ARG A 32 18.41 2.08 -6.27
C ARG A 32 18.49 1.09 -5.10
N ARG A 33 17.76 1.36 -4.02
CA ARG A 33 17.75 0.49 -2.85
C ARG A 33 17.08 -0.86 -3.12
N LEU A 34 16.07 -0.88 -3.98
CA LEU A 34 15.31 -2.10 -4.26
C LEU A 34 16.02 -3.05 -5.22
N LYS A 35 17.07 -2.63 -5.89
CA LYS A 35 17.82 -3.50 -6.82
C LYS A 35 18.33 -4.80 -6.18
N ASN A 36 18.63 -4.75 -4.90
CA ASN A 36 19.14 -5.92 -4.18
C ASN A 36 18.04 -6.92 -3.80
N TYR A 37 16.76 -6.55 -3.98
CA TYR A 37 15.63 -7.37 -3.54
C TYR A 37 14.80 -7.90 -4.71
N GLY A 38 15.17 -7.57 -5.92
CA GLY A 38 14.49 -8.04 -7.12
C GLY A 38 14.12 -6.92 -8.06
N ALA A 39 13.33 -7.26 -9.09
CA ALA A 39 12.82 -6.28 -10.05
C ALA A 39 11.50 -5.71 -9.55
N PHE A 40 11.46 -4.40 -9.38
CA PHE A 40 10.27 -3.69 -8.91
C PHE A 40 9.93 -2.55 -9.86
N GLN A 41 8.63 -2.33 -10.04
CA GLN A 41 8.10 -1.16 -10.73
C GLN A 41 7.73 -0.11 -9.68
N VAL A 42 8.30 1.07 -9.81
CA VAL A 42 8.09 2.17 -8.85
C VAL A 42 7.39 3.33 -9.57
N THR A 43 6.19 3.65 -9.12
CA THR A 43 5.39 4.74 -9.68
C THR A 43 4.86 5.62 -8.56
N SER A 44 4.48 6.86 -8.87
CA SER A 44 3.86 7.72 -7.88
C SER A 44 2.55 8.30 -8.40
N LYS A 45 1.60 8.47 -7.48
CA LYS A 45 0.30 9.07 -7.77
C LYS A 45 -0.22 9.72 -6.50
N GLN A 46 -0.52 11.03 -6.58
CA GLN A 46 -1.12 11.76 -5.47
C GLN A 46 -0.39 11.56 -4.13
N SER A 47 0.92 11.77 -4.16
CA SER A 47 1.78 11.69 -2.95
C SER A 47 1.94 10.29 -2.38
N THR A 48 1.51 9.27 -3.10
CA THR A 48 1.73 7.88 -2.73
C THR A 48 2.63 7.22 -3.77
N VAL A 49 3.67 6.55 -3.29
CA VAL A 49 4.56 5.78 -4.16
C VAL A 49 4.13 4.32 -4.11
N TYR A 50 3.95 3.73 -5.28
CA TYR A 50 3.55 2.32 -5.43
C TYR A 50 4.78 1.53 -5.83
N VAL A 51 5.15 0.53 -5.03
CA VAL A 51 6.25 -0.38 -5.31
C VAL A 51 5.66 -1.76 -5.58
N GLU A 52 5.69 -2.17 -6.84
CA GLU A 52 5.08 -3.42 -7.28
C GLU A 52 6.14 -4.39 -7.78
N PRO A 53 6.09 -5.69 -7.40
CA PRO A 53 6.98 -6.68 -7.99
C PRO A 53 6.77 -6.74 -9.50
N ALA A 54 7.87 -6.67 -10.26
CA ALA A 54 7.84 -6.71 -11.72
C ALA A 54 8.20 -8.09 -12.26
N GLY A 55 8.51 -9.06 -11.39
CA GLY A 55 8.87 -10.41 -11.79
C GLY A 55 8.76 -11.37 -10.63
N GLU A 56 9.13 -12.62 -10.86
CA GLU A 56 9.13 -13.64 -9.81
C GLU A 56 10.41 -13.54 -8.97
N GLY A 57 10.35 -14.08 -7.75
CA GLY A 57 11.51 -14.14 -6.88
C GLY A 57 11.88 -12.84 -6.18
N CYS A 58 10.96 -11.85 -6.16
CA CYS A 58 11.19 -10.61 -5.44
C CYS A 58 11.12 -10.83 -3.92
N ASP A 59 12.06 -10.23 -3.18
CA ASP A 59 12.08 -10.25 -1.73
C ASP A 59 11.25 -9.08 -1.19
N ILE A 60 9.96 -9.30 -0.98
CA ILE A 60 9.03 -8.29 -0.48
C ILE A 60 9.38 -7.87 0.95
N ASP A 61 9.77 -8.81 1.79
CA ASP A 61 10.12 -8.51 3.18
C ASP A 61 11.34 -7.59 3.27
N GLY A 62 12.40 -7.90 2.52
CA GLY A 62 13.58 -7.06 2.46
C GLY A 62 13.30 -5.71 1.84
N ALA A 63 12.50 -5.68 0.78
CA ALA A 63 12.09 -4.44 0.12
C ALA A 63 11.28 -3.55 1.08
N PHE A 64 10.38 -4.12 1.86
CA PHE A 64 9.60 -3.39 2.86
C PHE A 64 10.52 -2.74 3.90
N ASP A 65 11.49 -3.49 4.43
CA ASP A 65 12.47 -2.96 5.39
C ASP A 65 13.29 -1.83 4.78
N ALA A 66 13.72 -1.98 3.53
CA ALA A 66 14.47 -0.94 2.84
C ALA A 66 13.63 0.33 2.64
N CYS A 67 12.34 0.18 2.32
CA CYS A 67 11.44 1.30 2.13
C CYS A 67 11.21 2.10 3.41
N GLN A 68 11.26 1.45 4.57
CA GLN A 68 11.11 2.14 5.86
C GLN A 68 12.25 3.13 6.14
N LYS A 69 13.37 2.99 5.45
CA LYS A 69 14.55 3.85 5.63
C LYS A 69 14.61 4.99 4.62
N ILE A 70 13.58 5.15 3.79
CA ILE A 70 13.55 6.22 2.78
C ILE A 70 13.21 7.55 3.42
N PHE A 71 14.06 8.53 3.19
CA PHE A 71 13.82 9.91 3.67
C PHE A 71 12.62 10.51 2.93
N GLY A 72 11.72 11.11 3.69
CA GLY A 72 10.51 11.73 3.15
C GLY A 72 9.26 10.87 3.24
N ALA A 73 9.41 9.57 3.48
CA ALA A 73 8.26 8.68 3.68
C ALA A 73 7.78 8.78 5.13
N VAL A 74 6.52 9.12 5.33
CA VAL A 74 5.92 9.22 6.68
C VAL A 74 5.16 7.95 7.05
N ALA A 75 4.81 7.13 6.07
CA ALA A 75 4.17 5.84 6.32
C ALA A 75 4.55 4.87 5.21
N VAL A 76 4.82 3.64 5.59
CA VAL A 76 5.10 2.54 4.67
C VAL A 76 4.18 1.40 5.05
N VAL A 77 3.39 0.92 4.09
CA VAL A 77 2.42 -0.15 4.33
C VAL A 77 2.53 -1.21 3.26
N ARG A 78 2.22 -2.45 3.63
CA ARG A 78 2.07 -3.55 2.69
C ARG A 78 0.60 -3.67 2.33
N ALA A 79 0.31 -3.99 1.08
CA ALA A 79 -1.06 -4.06 0.60
C ALA A 79 -1.23 -5.20 -0.40
N GLN A 80 -2.43 -5.72 -0.49
CA GLN A 80 -2.80 -6.75 -1.45
C GLN A 80 -3.89 -6.20 -2.37
N PRO A 81 -3.62 -6.05 -3.68
CA PRO A 81 -4.66 -5.66 -4.63
C PRO A 81 -5.70 -6.76 -4.79
N CYS A 82 -6.92 -6.37 -5.05
CA CYS A 82 -8.01 -7.28 -5.35
C CYS A 82 -9.04 -6.59 -6.25
N GLU A 83 -10.02 -7.36 -6.73
CA GLU A 83 -11.09 -6.80 -7.53
C GLU A 83 -11.98 -5.87 -6.73
N GLN A 84 -12.59 -4.88 -7.40
CA GLN A 84 -13.50 -3.93 -6.77
C GLN A 84 -14.89 -4.55 -6.59
N ASP A 85 -14.96 -5.55 -5.75
CA ASP A 85 -16.19 -6.25 -5.40
C ASP A 85 -16.14 -6.57 -3.91
N ARG A 86 -17.29 -6.36 -3.21
CA ARG A 86 -17.33 -6.54 -1.75
C ARG A 86 -16.91 -7.94 -1.30
N ASP A 87 -17.30 -8.96 -2.04
CA ASP A 87 -16.98 -10.34 -1.68
C ASP A 87 -15.52 -10.65 -1.98
N ALA A 88 -14.98 -10.14 -3.09
CA ALA A 88 -13.55 -10.27 -3.40
C ALA A 88 -12.70 -9.54 -2.37
N ILE A 89 -13.11 -8.35 -1.92
CA ILE A 89 -12.42 -7.61 -0.87
C ILE A 89 -12.43 -8.39 0.43
N LEU A 90 -13.58 -8.95 0.81
CA LEU A 90 -13.71 -9.74 2.02
C LEU A 90 -12.84 -11.00 1.98
N ASP A 91 -12.87 -11.75 0.88
CA ASP A 91 -12.05 -12.95 0.72
C ASP A 91 -10.57 -12.63 0.77
N CYS A 92 -10.16 -11.56 0.11
CA CYS A 92 -8.78 -11.08 0.13
C CYS A 92 -8.35 -10.72 1.55
N ALA A 93 -9.19 -10.01 2.30
CA ALA A 93 -8.89 -9.63 3.68
C ALA A 93 -8.77 -10.86 4.58
N LYS A 94 -9.66 -11.82 4.44
CA LYS A 94 -9.62 -13.05 5.24
C LYS A 94 -8.34 -13.83 5.01
N THR A 95 -7.89 -13.92 3.77
CA THR A 95 -6.70 -14.68 3.40
C THR A 95 -5.42 -13.92 3.74
N TYR A 96 -5.34 -12.68 3.32
CA TYR A 96 -4.12 -11.87 3.44
C TYR A 96 -3.82 -11.49 4.89
N LEU A 97 -4.85 -11.14 5.66
CA LEU A 97 -4.71 -10.68 7.03
C LEU A 97 -4.97 -11.75 8.09
N ARG A 98 -5.07 -13.01 7.70
CA ARG A 98 -5.45 -14.09 8.60
C ARG A 98 -4.61 -14.12 9.88
N GLU A 99 -3.29 -14.10 9.74
CA GLU A 99 -2.40 -14.16 10.90
C GLU A 99 -2.53 -12.93 11.78
N ASP A 100 -2.63 -11.76 11.16
CA ASP A 100 -2.77 -10.50 11.88
C ASP A 100 -4.08 -10.44 12.64
N LEU A 101 -5.18 -10.91 12.05
CA LEU A 101 -6.49 -10.92 12.68
C LEU A 101 -6.55 -11.93 13.85
N LEU A 102 -5.92 -13.09 13.70
CA LEU A 102 -5.91 -14.11 14.74
C LEU A 102 -5.09 -13.68 15.96
N SER A 103 -4.06 -12.87 15.77
CA SER A 103 -3.22 -12.40 16.87
C SER A 103 -3.66 -11.05 17.44
N ALA A 104 -4.57 -10.35 16.80
CA ALA A 104 -5.02 -9.02 17.25
C ALA A 104 -6.09 -9.14 18.33
N ARG A 105 -6.02 -8.28 19.36
CA ARG A 105 -7.08 -8.18 20.37
C ARG A 105 -8.34 -7.52 19.81
N SER A 106 -8.14 -6.54 18.93
CA SER A 106 -9.22 -5.84 18.27
C SER A 106 -8.72 -5.33 16.92
N PHE A 107 -9.63 -5.01 16.05
CA PHE A 107 -9.31 -4.40 14.77
C PHE A 107 -10.41 -3.44 14.36
N LYS A 108 -10.06 -2.53 13.44
CA LYS A 108 -10.99 -1.57 12.88
C LYS A 108 -10.84 -1.58 11.37
N VAL A 109 -11.95 -1.58 10.67
CA VAL A 109 -11.97 -1.48 9.21
C VAL A 109 -12.29 -0.04 8.83
N GLU A 110 -11.39 0.56 8.06
CA GLU A 110 -11.59 1.87 7.47
C GLU A 110 -11.61 1.73 5.96
N SER A 111 -12.50 2.45 5.31
CA SER A 111 -12.65 2.39 3.86
C SER A 111 -12.65 3.79 3.26
N LYS A 112 -12.05 3.92 2.09
CA LYS A 112 -12.07 5.14 1.31
C LYS A 112 -12.47 4.78 -0.12
N ARG A 113 -13.52 5.43 -0.62
CA ARG A 113 -14.03 5.16 -1.96
C ARG A 113 -13.62 6.26 -2.91
N ALA A 114 -12.65 5.97 -3.75
CA ALA A 114 -12.23 6.88 -4.82
C ALA A 114 -13.13 6.74 -6.07
N ASP A 115 -13.60 5.52 -6.33
CA ASP A 115 -14.50 5.22 -7.45
C ASP A 115 -15.95 5.30 -6.97
N LYS A 116 -16.67 6.34 -7.41
CA LYS A 116 -18.06 6.59 -7.01
C LYS A 116 -19.05 5.60 -7.63
N THR A 117 -18.62 4.81 -8.60
CA THR A 117 -19.48 3.77 -9.19
C THR A 117 -19.53 2.51 -8.35
N PHE A 118 -18.67 2.37 -7.36
CA PHE A 118 -18.70 1.25 -6.43
C PHE A 118 -20.04 1.25 -5.66
N PRO A 119 -20.76 0.11 -5.60
CA PRO A 119 -22.15 0.07 -5.12
C PRO A 119 -22.35 0.35 -3.63
N MET A 120 -21.27 0.31 -2.83
CA MET A 120 -21.37 0.56 -1.40
C MET A 120 -20.65 1.84 -1.02
N SER A 121 -21.18 2.59 -0.04
CA SER A 121 -20.46 3.71 0.56
C SER A 121 -19.28 3.18 1.38
N SER A 122 -18.34 4.10 1.73
CA SER A 122 -17.21 3.72 2.58
C SER A 122 -17.67 3.17 3.92
N ILE A 123 -18.70 3.76 4.51
CA ILE A 123 -19.25 3.32 5.80
C ILE A 123 -19.88 1.93 5.67
N GLN A 124 -20.69 1.71 4.63
CA GLN A 124 -21.32 0.41 4.39
C GLN A 124 -20.28 -0.68 4.16
N LEU A 125 -19.24 -0.41 3.38
CA LEU A 125 -18.17 -1.36 3.12
C LEU A 125 -17.42 -1.71 4.41
N SER A 126 -17.08 -0.70 5.22
CA SER A 126 -16.39 -0.92 6.49
C SER A 126 -17.22 -1.76 7.44
N GLN A 127 -18.52 -1.52 7.52
CA GLN A 127 -19.42 -2.31 8.36
C GLN A 127 -19.56 -3.74 7.87
N TYR A 128 -19.67 -3.94 6.55
CA TYR A 128 -19.79 -5.27 5.97
C TYR A 128 -18.53 -6.09 6.22
N VAL A 129 -17.36 -5.55 5.86
CA VAL A 129 -16.08 -6.25 6.00
C VAL A 129 -15.77 -6.48 7.48
N GLY A 130 -15.93 -5.47 8.32
CA GLY A 130 -15.67 -5.58 9.75
C GLY A 130 -16.55 -6.61 10.43
N GLY A 131 -17.85 -6.64 10.10
CA GLY A 131 -18.79 -7.61 10.64
C GLY A 131 -18.46 -9.04 10.24
N GLU A 132 -18.10 -9.25 8.99
CA GLU A 132 -17.76 -10.59 8.48
C GLU A 132 -16.40 -11.09 8.98
N LEU A 133 -15.44 -10.19 9.24
CA LEU A 133 -14.13 -10.55 9.79
C LEU A 133 -14.18 -10.84 11.29
N HIS A 134 -15.18 -10.29 11.95
CA HIS A 134 -15.35 -10.48 13.40
C HIS A 134 -15.92 -11.87 13.67
#